data_a91e4bf2e4874b5eeec6cfbc92ddc688
#
_entry.id   a91e4bf2e4874b5eeec6cfbc92ddc688
#
_cell.length_a   1.000
_cell.length_b   1.000
_cell.length_c   1.000
_cell.angle_alpha   90.00
_cell.angle_beta   90.00
_cell.angle_gamma   90.00
#
_symmetry.space_group_name_H-M   'P 1'
#
loop_
_entity.id
_entity.type
_entity.pdbx_description
1 polymer ?
#
loop_
_entity_poly.entity_id
_entity_poly.type
_entity_poly.pdbx_seq_one_letter_code
_entity_poly.pdbx_strand_id
1 'polypeptide(L)'
;MLIALGLAYAVPFELLALAYVVLGPAHYTTEISWLHERRYFVPHRGYAVALIVLALGAALITNASWFGFMMWAALVLGALLITARTGVHGVALVIAATGLTAIFFARPPALAVIGVLLPTLIHVSVFTLIFMALGAWRARSTPQAGLTAVYLAAIALLLFVPPAEATAIPRFAAITRDYFGTVAQALGVLFGSRDIHLDMRLTGLLSFLYTYHYLNWFIKAEVIRWADIPRRRWLVIGTVSAASTGLYFYDYALGFGVLLALSLAHVVLEFPLNALAVRQLGEAVGNGLMTLMIRPHRSRARLNAASSSARRRARPSRPDRARQPR
;
A
#
# COMPACT_ATOMS: atom_id res chain seq x y z
N MET A 1 -4.41 -11.34 -10.58
CA MET A 1 -5.42 -10.28 -10.42
C MET A 1 -6.80 -10.72 -10.87
N LEU A 2 -7.02 -11.08 -12.16
CA LEU A 2 -8.36 -11.48 -12.65
C LEU A 2 -8.95 -12.68 -11.92
N ILE A 3 -8.15 -13.69 -11.59
CA ILE A 3 -8.59 -14.84 -10.78
C ILE A 3 -9.04 -14.40 -9.39
N ALA A 4 -8.27 -13.52 -8.72
CA ALA A 4 -8.66 -13.00 -7.42
C ALA A 4 -9.96 -12.18 -7.49
N LEU A 5 -10.15 -11.40 -8.57
CA LEU A 5 -11.37 -10.66 -8.80
C LEU A 5 -12.58 -11.58 -9.03
N GLY A 6 -12.42 -12.60 -9.90
CA GLY A 6 -13.48 -13.59 -10.14
C GLY A 6 -13.89 -14.36 -8.88
N LEU A 7 -12.91 -14.77 -8.06
CA LEU A 7 -13.18 -15.42 -6.78
C LEU A 7 -13.83 -14.47 -5.76
N ALA A 8 -13.46 -13.18 -5.77
CA ALA A 8 -14.10 -12.19 -4.91
C ALA A 8 -15.59 -11.96 -5.24
N TYR A 9 -15.99 -12.23 -6.47
CA TYR A 9 -17.40 -12.25 -6.88
C TYR A 9 -18.10 -13.56 -6.55
N ALA A 10 -17.41 -14.69 -6.74
CA ALA A 10 -18.00 -16.02 -6.60
C ALA A 10 -18.13 -16.48 -5.14
N VAL A 11 -17.08 -16.25 -4.33
CA VAL A 11 -16.96 -16.77 -2.95
C VAL A 11 -16.26 -15.74 -2.03
N PRO A 12 -16.81 -14.53 -1.85
CA PRO A 12 -16.13 -13.43 -1.18
C PRO A 12 -15.75 -13.73 0.28
N PHE A 13 -16.59 -14.40 1.04
CA PHE A 13 -16.31 -14.72 2.45
C PHE A 13 -15.23 -15.78 2.60
N GLU A 14 -15.34 -16.86 1.82
CA GLU A 14 -14.39 -17.96 1.83
C GLU A 14 -13.02 -17.50 1.34
N LEU A 15 -12.99 -16.67 0.31
CA LEU A 15 -11.76 -16.09 -0.20
C LEU A 15 -11.07 -15.20 0.83
N LEU A 16 -11.84 -14.36 1.54
CA LEU A 16 -11.32 -13.49 2.60
C LEU A 16 -10.74 -14.33 3.74
N ALA A 17 -11.50 -15.36 4.20
CA ALA A 17 -11.04 -16.26 5.25
C ALA A 17 -9.77 -17.03 4.82
N LEU A 18 -9.74 -17.60 3.62
CA LEU A 18 -8.59 -18.32 3.08
C LEU A 18 -7.37 -17.39 2.96
N ALA A 19 -7.56 -16.20 2.42
CA ALA A 19 -6.47 -15.23 2.32
C ALA A 19 -5.92 -14.87 3.70
N TYR A 20 -6.77 -14.53 4.66
CA TYR A 20 -6.35 -14.11 5.99
C TYR A 20 -5.69 -15.24 6.80
N VAL A 21 -6.27 -16.46 6.78
CA VAL A 21 -5.86 -17.59 7.64
C VAL A 21 -4.67 -18.36 7.06
N VAL A 22 -4.59 -18.50 5.74
CA VAL A 22 -3.56 -19.34 5.09
C VAL A 22 -2.47 -18.49 4.44
N LEU A 23 -2.84 -17.53 3.60
CA LEU A 23 -1.85 -16.68 2.93
C LEU A 23 -1.26 -15.62 3.87
N GLY A 24 -2.07 -15.10 4.81
CA GLY A 24 -1.68 -14.06 5.76
C GLY A 24 -0.44 -14.45 6.58
N PRO A 25 -0.43 -15.54 7.36
CA PRO A 25 0.72 -15.90 8.18
C PRO A 25 2.00 -16.08 7.38
N ALA A 26 1.93 -16.68 6.20
CA ALA A 26 3.07 -16.85 5.30
C ALA A 26 3.57 -15.47 4.79
N HIS A 27 2.66 -14.56 4.44
CA HIS A 27 2.97 -13.20 4.03
C HIS A 27 3.61 -12.42 5.19
N TYR A 28 2.95 -12.36 6.35
CA TYR A 28 3.44 -11.59 7.50
C TYR A 28 4.84 -12.00 7.93
N THR A 29 5.08 -13.31 8.06
CA THR A 29 6.36 -13.83 8.54
C THR A 29 7.48 -13.66 7.50
N THR A 30 7.21 -13.84 6.21
CA THR A 30 8.19 -13.59 5.15
C THR A 30 8.50 -12.10 5.03
N GLU A 31 7.51 -11.24 5.15
CA GLU A 31 7.70 -9.79 5.10
C GLU A 31 8.45 -9.27 6.32
N ILE A 32 8.10 -9.67 7.54
CA ILE A 32 8.86 -9.33 8.75
C ILE A 32 10.32 -9.79 8.60
N SER A 33 10.57 -10.99 8.06
CA SER A 33 11.92 -11.48 7.80
C SER A 33 12.68 -10.59 6.81
N TRP A 34 12.02 -10.16 5.72
CA TRP A 34 12.60 -9.25 4.73
C TRP A 34 12.85 -7.85 5.29
N LEU A 35 11.90 -7.28 6.03
CA LEU A 35 12.06 -6.01 6.72
C LEU A 35 13.21 -6.06 7.73
N HIS A 36 13.38 -7.19 8.43
CA HIS A 36 14.52 -7.41 9.33
C HIS A 36 15.86 -7.34 8.60
N GLU A 37 16.00 -7.97 7.43
CA GLU A 37 17.20 -7.86 6.58
C GLU A 37 17.51 -6.40 6.22
N ARG A 38 16.48 -5.61 5.94
CA ARG A 38 16.55 -4.19 5.62
C ARG A 38 16.61 -3.29 6.86
N ARG A 39 16.79 -3.86 8.07
CA ARG A 39 16.75 -3.16 9.36
C ARG A 39 15.46 -2.35 9.54
N TYR A 40 14.33 -2.87 9.05
CA TYR A 40 13.01 -2.21 9.08
C TYR A 40 13.03 -0.81 8.46
N PHE A 41 13.95 -0.53 7.53
CA PHE A 41 14.18 0.78 6.93
C PHE A 41 14.46 1.91 7.94
N VAL A 42 14.88 1.56 9.17
CA VAL A 42 15.19 2.51 10.25
C VAL A 42 16.66 2.42 10.66
N PRO A 43 17.27 3.53 11.15
CA PRO A 43 18.70 3.58 11.47
C PRO A 43 19.10 2.70 12.66
N HIS A 44 18.20 2.51 13.66
CA HIS A 44 18.47 1.76 14.87
C HIS A 44 17.41 0.69 15.15
N ARG A 45 17.83 -0.53 15.50
CA ARG A 45 16.90 -1.65 15.79
C ARG A 45 15.98 -1.41 16.98
N GLY A 46 16.37 -0.55 17.95
CA GLY A 46 15.53 -0.18 19.08
C GLY A 46 14.18 0.41 18.66
N TYR A 47 14.11 1.08 17.51
CA TYR A 47 12.85 1.59 17.00
C TYR A 47 11.90 0.48 16.52
N ALA A 48 12.43 -0.62 16.00
CA ALA A 48 11.61 -1.78 15.66
C ALA A 48 10.94 -2.38 16.88
N VAL A 49 11.65 -2.39 18.03
CA VAL A 49 11.07 -2.83 19.31
C VAL A 49 9.91 -1.93 19.71
N ALA A 50 10.06 -0.60 19.61
CA ALA A 50 8.98 0.34 19.92
C ALA A 50 7.76 0.11 19.01
N LEU A 51 7.96 -0.09 17.70
CA LEU A 51 6.89 -0.40 16.75
C LEU A 51 6.20 -1.74 17.10
N ILE A 52 6.95 -2.78 17.43
CA ILE A 52 6.39 -4.08 17.84
C ILE A 52 5.57 -3.94 19.14
N VAL A 53 6.07 -3.19 20.12
CA VAL A 53 5.33 -2.94 21.37
C VAL A 53 4.01 -2.22 21.09
N LEU A 54 3.99 -1.24 20.18
CA LEU A 54 2.76 -0.57 19.76
C LEU A 54 1.81 -1.54 19.06
N ALA A 55 2.31 -2.42 18.19
CA ALA A 55 1.49 -3.40 17.49
C ALA A 55 0.87 -4.43 18.45
N LEU A 56 1.68 -4.99 19.37
CA LEU A 56 1.19 -5.93 20.37
C LEU A 56 0.24 -5.26 21.36
N GLY A 57 0.54 -4.02 21.78
CA GLY A 57 -0.38 -3.22 22.59
C GLY A 57 -1.71 -3.01 21.90
N ALA A 58 -1.70 -2.68 20.61
CA ALA A 58 -2.91 -2.55 19.80
C ALA A 58 -3.70 -3.86 19.70
N ALA A 59 -3.02 -5.01 19.55
CA ALA A 59 -3.68 -6.32 19.47
C ALA A 59 -4.39 -6.73 20.77
N LEU A 60 -3.93 -6.21 21.92
CA LEU A 60 -4.51 -6.51 23.23
C LEU A 60 -5.59 -5.51 23.67
N ILE A 61 -5.75 -4.40 22.97
CA ILE A 61 -6.70 -3.34 23.29
C ILE A 61 -8.06 -3.65 22.71
N THR A 62 -9.09 -3.70 23.58
CA THR A 62 -10.49 -3.89 23.17
C THR A 62 -11.21 -2.57 22.86
N ASN A 63 -10.68 -1.44 23.33
CA ASN A 63 -11.26 -0.12 23.06
C ASN A 63 -10.82 0.40 21.69
N ALA A 64 -11.77 0.59 20.79
CA ALA A 64 -11.53 0.98 19.41
C ALA A 64 -10.78 2.33 19.24
N SER A 65 -11.02 3.29 20.13
CA SER A 65 -10.33 4.60 20.07
C SER A 65 -8.88 4.48 20.50
N TRP A 66 -8.57 3.69 21.53
CA TRP A 66 -7.20 3.41 21.94
C TRP A 66 -6.43 2.57 20.90
N PHE A 67 -7.11 1.59 20.29
CA PHE A 67 -6.55 0.85 19.15
C PHE A 67 -6.15 1.81 18.03
N GLY A 68 -7.07 2.70 17.63
CA GLY A 68 -6.82 3.70 16.61
C GLY A 68 -5.66 4.65 16.97
N PHE A 69 -5.56 5.05 18.23
CA PHE A 69 -4.44 5.86 18.70
C PHE A 69 -3.10 5.13 18.59
N MET A 70 -3.03 3.85 18.98
CA MET A 70 -1.80 3.05 18.86
C MET A 70 -1.36 2.89 17.40
N MET A 71 -2.29 2.60 16.51
CA MET A 71 -2.01 2.48 15.07
C MET A 71 -1.55 3.80 14.47
N TRP A 72 -2.18 4.91 14.86
CA TRP A 72 -1.77 6.24 14.46
C TRP A 72 -0.37 6.61 14.98
N ALA A 73 -0.11 6.36 16.26
CA ALA A 73 1.19 6.60 16.88
C ALA A 73 2.31 5.81 16.18
N ALA A 74 2.04 4.56 15.81
CA ALA A 74 2.98 3.73 15.06
C ALA A 74 3.26 4.30 13.65
N LEU A 75 2.24 4.75 12.92
CA LEU A 75 2.39 5.40 11.62
C LEU A 75 3.24 6.67 11.71
N VAL A 76 2.93 7.53 12.68
CA VAL A 76 3.67 8.77 12.93
C VAL A 76 5.12 8.48 13.29
N LEU A 77 5.35 7.52 14.18
CA LEU A 77 6.70 7.10 14.55
C LEU A 77 7.47 6.59 13.32
N GLY A 78 6.87 5.73 12.51
CA GLY A 78 7.46 5.22 11.27
C GLY A 78 7.83 6.36 10.29
N ALA A 79 6.95 7.35 10.13
CA ALA A 79 7.20 8.52 9.29
C ALA A 79 8.31 9.42 9.85
N LEU A 80 8.33 9.65 11.17
CA LEU A 80 9.39 10.41 11.85
C LEU A 80 10.77 9.78 11.69
N LEU A 81 10.87 8.45 11.78
CA LEU A 81 12.13 7.72 11.64
C LEU A 81 12.76 7.90 10.25
N ILE A 82 11.94 8.09 9.22
CA ILE A 82 12.41 8.31 7.84
C ILE A 82 12.72 9.79 7.57
N THR A 83 11.98 10.71 8.20
CA THR A 83 12.08 12.16 7.90
C THR A 83 12.99 12.91 8.85
N ALA A 84 13.27 12.41 10.06
CA ALA A 84 14.05 13.07 11.10
C ALA A 84 15.50 13.46 10.70
N ARG A 85 15.98 13.00 9.55
CA ARG A 85 17.29 13.38 8.99
C ARG A 85 17.33 14.81 8.42
N THR A 86 16.20 15.48 8.27
CA THR A 86 16.08 16.78 7.57
C THR A 86 15.64 17.93 8.47
N GLY A 87 15.83 17.86 9.80
CA GLY A 87 15.60 18.97 10.75
C GLY A 87 14.21 19.61 10.68
N VAL A 88 14.03 20.63 9.84
CA VAL A 88 12.77 21.40 9.73
C VAL A 88 11.57 20.52 9.35
N HIS A 89 11.73 19.55 8.45
CA HIS A 89 10.65 18.65 8.07
C HIS A 89 10.25 17.71 9.22
N GLY A 90 11.21 17.27 10.04
CA GLY A 90 10.93 16.49 11.23
C GLY A 90 10.09 17.26 12.24
N VAL A 91 10.43 18.52 12.50
CA VAL A 91 9.66 19.41 13.39
C VAL A 91 8.25 19.66 12.85
N ALA A 92 8.12 19.97 11.56
CA ALA A 92 6.82 20.16 10.92
C ALA A 92 5.93 18.90 11.04
N LEU A 93 6.51 17.71 10.86
CA LEU A 93 5.80 16.45 11.01
C LEU A 93 5.36 16.20 12.45
N VAL A 94 6.21 16.50 13.45
CA VAL A 94 5.84 16.41 14.88
C VAL A 94 4.68 17.35 15.20
N ILE A 95 4.73 18.61 14.72
CA ILE A 95 3.65 19.58 14.94
C ILE A 95 2.36 19.08 14.27
N ALA A 96 2.43 18.64 13.01
CA ALA A 96 1.28 18.12 12.29
C ALA A 96 0.71 16.87 12.98
N ALA A 97 1.55 15.95 13.41
CA ALA A 97 1.16 14.73 14.12
C ALA A 97 0.52 15.07 15.47
N THR A 98 1.09 16.01 16.23
CA THR A 98 0.55 16.44 17.51
C THR A 98 -0.79 17.15 17.33
N GLY A 99 -0.89 18.06 16.35
CA GLY A 99 -2.13 18.75 16.02
C GLY A 99 -3.24 17.79 15.58
N LEU A 100 -2.91 16.84 14.72
CA LEU A 100 -3.83 15.81 14.26
C LEU A 100 -4.26 14.90 15.42
N THR A 101 -3.33 14.51 16.29
CA THR A 101 -3.60 13.73 17.50
C THR A 101 -4.56 14.47 18.43
N ALA A 102 -4.35 15.78 18.63
CA ALA A 102 -5.24 16.62 19.43
C ALA A 102 -6.68 16.69 18.84
N ILE A 103 -6.80 16.81 17.51
CA ILE A 103 -8.10 16.78 16.81
C ILE A 103 -8.76 15.41 17.01
N PHE A 104 -8.01 14.31 16.93
CA PHE A 104 -8.53 12.96 17.12
C PHE A 104 -8.94 12.70 18.56
N PHE A 105 -8.20 13.16 19.57
CA PHE A 105 -8.63 13.08 20.96
C PHE A 105 -9.91 13.87 21.24
N ALA A 106 -10.12 14.98 20.55
CA ALA A 106 -11.39 15.70 20.60
C ALA A 106 -12.55 14.94 19.93
N ARG A 107 -12.24 13.92 19.11
CA ARG A 107 -13.22 13.11 18.37
C ARG A 107 -12.88 11.61 18.41
N PRO A 108 -13.14 10.92 19.55
CA PRO A 108 -12.84 9.49 19.71
C PRO A 108 -13.34 8.58 18.58
N PRO A 109 -14.54 8.81 17.97
CA PRO A 109 -14.99 7.99 16.83
C PRO A 109 -14.05 8.06 15.62
N ALA A 110 -13.39 9.20 15.36
CA ALA A 110 -12.46 9.33 14.25
C ALA A 110 -11.18 8.48 14.44
N LEU A 111 -10.72 8.33 15.69
CA LEU A 111 -9.61 7.42 16.02
C LEU A 111 -9.96 5.96 15.76
N ALA A 112 -11.15 5.53 16.18
CA ALA A 112 -11.63 4.17 15.93
C ALA A 112 -11.68 3.87 14.43
N VAL A 113 -12.17 4.83 13.65
CA VAL A 113 -12.24 4.78 12.19
C VAL A 113 -10.86 4.61 11.58
N ILE A 114 -9.91 5.47 11.93
CA ILE A 114 -8.54 5.41 11.40
C ILE A 114 -7.87 4.12 11.82
N GLY A 115 -8.06 3.67 13.06
CA GLY A 115 -7.53 2.42 13.57
C GLY A 115 -7.95 1.22 12.74
N VAL A 116 -9.21 1.18 12.30
CA VAL A 116 -9.71 0.11 11.42
C VAL A 116 -9.21 0.28 9.99
N LEU A 117 -9.32 1.50 9.42
CA LEU A 117 -8.96 1.76 8.03
C LEU A 117 -7.48 1.57 7.74
N LEU A 118 -6.61 1.96 8.66
CA LEU A 118 -5.17 1.99 8.42
C LEU A 118 -4.60 0.58 8.16
N PRO A 119 -4.82 -0.43 9.02
CA PRO A 119 -4.30 -1.77 8.78
C PRO A 119 -5.11 -2.56 7.75
N THR A 120 -6.40 -2.29 7.59
CA THR A 120 -7.26 -3.08 6.71
C THR A 120 -7.29 -2.55 5.28
N LEU A 121 -7.80 -1.34 5.08
CA LEU A 121 -8.04 -0.81 3.75
C LEU A 121 -6.83 -0.05 3.20
N ILE A 122 -6.27 0.88 3.98
CA ILE A 122 -5.18 1.74 3.51
C ILE A 122 -3.94 0.89 3.23
N HIS A 123 -3.55 0.00 4.16
CA HIS A 123 -2.38 -0.85 3.99
C HIS A 123 -2.48 -1.74 2.75
N VAL A 124 -3.55 -2.52 2.62
CA VAL A 124 -3.68 -3.50 1.53
C VAL A 124 -4.03 -2.88 0.18
N SER A 125 -4.55 -1.64 0.12
CA SER A 125 -4.94 -1.00 -1.14
C SER A 125 -4.02 0.15 -1.53
N VAL A 126 -3.92 1.19 -0.68
CA VAL A 126 -3.22 2.43 -1.02
C VAL A 126 -1.72 2.20 -1.15
N PHE A 127 -1.10 1.50 -0.18
CA PHE A 127 0.34 1.24 -0.28
C PHE A 127 0.66 0.25 -1.39
N THR A 128 -0.16 -0.78 -1.61
CA THR A 128 -0.02 -1.65 -2.79
C THR A 128 -0.05 -0.84 -4.08
N LEU A 129 -1.01 0.08 -4.21
CA LEU A 129 -1.12 0.97 -5.37
C LEU A 129 0.13 1.87 -5.53
N ILE A 130 0.62 2.46 -4.44
CA ILE A 130 1.83 3.29 -4.45
C ILE A 130 3.04 2.48 -4.93
N PHE A 131 3.24 1.26 -4.41
CA PHE A 131 4.33 0.40 -4.85
C PHE A 131 4.20 -0.03 -6.32
N MET A 132 2.99 -0.31 -6.80
CA MET A 132 2.75 -0.62 -8.22
C MET A 132 3.05 0.59 -9.10
N ALA A 133 2.56 1.77 -8.74
CA ALA A 133 2.77 3.00 -9.49
C ALA A 133 4.27 3.41 -9.53
N LEU A 134 4.96 3.35 -8.38
CA LEU A 134 6.40 3.62 -8.32
C LEU A 134 7.20 2.60 -9.13
N GLY A 135 6.82 1.32 -9.09
CA GLY A 135 7.45 0.27 -9.88
C GLY A 135 7.30 0.52 -11.38
N ALA A 136 6.08 0.82 -11.82
CA ALA A 136 5.78 1.15 -13.21
C ALA A 136 6.55 2.40 -13.70
N TRP A 137 6.59 3.43 -12.88
CA TRP A 137 7.28 4.69 -13.19
C TRP A 137 8.80 4.50 -13.27
N ARG A 138 9.41 3.82 -12.31
CA ARG A 138 10.86 3.58 -12.28
C ARG A 138 11.34 2.69 -13.42
N ALA A 139 10.60 1.63 -13.70
CA ALA A 139 10.89 0.71 -14.79
C ALA A 139 10.50 1.27 -16.17
N ARG A 140 9.77 2.42 -16.23
CA ARG A 140 9.16 2.96 -17.45
C ARG A 140 8.36 1.89 -18.21
N SER A 141 7.66 1.04 -17.47
CA SER A 141 7.00 -0.16 -17.99
C SER A 141 5.51 0.11 -18.26
N THR A 142 5.12 0.13 -19.53
CA THR A 142 3.72 0.23 -19.93
C THR A 142 2.87 -0.96 -19.46
N PRO A 143 3.36 -2.22 -19.46
CA PRO A 143 2.61 -3.34 -18.90
C PRO A 143 2.33 -3.19 -17.39
N GLN A 144 3.30 -2.68 -16.60
CA GLN A 144 3.07 -2.44 -15.17
C GLN A 144 2.09 -1.28 -14.92
N ALA A 145 2.14 -0.23 -15.74
CA ALA A 145 1.16 0.86 -15.70
C ALA A 145 -0.25 0.35 -16.05
N GLY A 146 -0.35 -0.50 -17.08
CA GLY A 146 -1.61 -1.18 -17.42
C GLY A 146 -2.13 -2.05 -16.27
N LEU A 147 -1.26 -2.83 -15.61
CA LEU A 147 -1.63 -3.62 -14.45
C LEU A 147 -2.13 -2.75 -13.29
N THR A 148 -1.53 -1.57 -13.08
CA THR A 148 -1.98 -0.60 -12.07
C THR A 148 -3.37 -0.05 -12.41
N ALA A 149 -3.63 0.24 -13.68
CA ALA A 149 -4.95 0.68 -14.15
C ALA A 149 -6.02 -0.41 -13.98
N VAL A 150 -5.68 -1.68 -14.29
CA VAL A 150 -6.58 -2.83 -14.05
C VAL A 150 -6.86 -3.02 -12.56
N TYR A 151 -5.88 -2.78 -11.69
CA TYR A 151 -6.09 -2.84 -10.24
C TYR A 151 -7.11 -1.78 -9.77
N LEU A 152 -6.98 -0.55 -10.23
CA LEU A 152 -7.94 0.53 -9.94
C LEU A 152 -9.33 0.22 -10.50
N ALA A 153 -9.39 -0.31 -11.73
CA ALA A 153 -10.65 -0.72 -12.34
C ALA A 153 -11.34 -1.85 -11.56
N ALA A 154 -10.59 -2.82 -11.04
CA ALA A 154 -11.12 -3.90 -10.20
C ALA A 154 -11.69 -3.37 -8.88
N ILE A 155 -11.01 -2.41 -8.23
CA ILE A 155 -11.52 -1.73 -7.03
C ILE A 155 -12.81 -0.98 -7.36
N ALA A 156 -12.81 -0.19 -8.43
CA ALA A 156 -13.99 0.54 -8.85
C ALA A 156 -15.17 -0.39 -9.17
N LEU A 157 -14.90 -1.49 -9.89
CA LEU A 157 -15.93 -2.48 -10.22
C LEU A 157 -16.58 -3.05 -8.95
N LEU A 158 -15.80 -3.47 -7.95
CA LEU A 158 -16.33 -4.01 -6.69
C LEU A 158 -17.08 -2.96 -5.85
N LEU A 159 -16.69 -1.69 -5.94
CA LEU A 159 -17.39 -0.60 -5.27
C LEU A 159 -18.73 -0.27 -5.91
N PHE A 160 -18.85 -0.34 -7.24
CA PHE A 160 -20.08 0.05 -7.96
C PHE A 160 -20.97 -1.14 -8.29
N VAL A 161 -20.42 -2.34 -8.42
CA VAL A 161 -21.13 -3.58 -8.72
C VAL A 161 -20.80 -4.61 -7.64
N PRO A 162 -21.55 -4.64 -6.52
CA PRO A 162 -21.27 -5.57 -5.44
C PRO A 162 -21.50 -7.03 -5.87
N PRO A 163 -20.78 -8.00 -5.28
CA PRO A 163 -21.10 -9.41 -5.43
C PRO A 163 -22.53 -9.69 -4.99
N ALA A 164 -23.20 -10.61 -5.70
CA ALA A 164 -24.48 -11.13 -5.21
C ALA A 164 -24.27 -11.92 -3.89
N GLU A 165 -25.32 -12.07 -3.10
CA GLU A 165 -25.26 -12.98 -1.96
C GLU A 165 -24.99 -14.40 -2.49
N ALA A 166 -23.75 -14.82 -2.36
CA ALA A 166 -23.37 -16.16 -2.74
C ALA A 166 -23.92 -17.15 -1.74
N THR A 167 -24.34 -18.33 -2.22
CA THR A 167 -24.66 -19.50 -1.38
C THR A 167 -23.36 -20.00 -0.76
N ALA A 168 -22.95 -19.32 0.31
CA ALA A 168 -21.73 -19.61 1.05
C ALA A 168 -21.81 -21.02 1.70
N ILE A 169 -20.66 -21.66 1.84
CA ILE A 169 -20.54 -22.89 2.64
C ILE A 169 -20.92 -22.52 4.09
N PRO A 170 -22.04 -23.00 4.66
CA PRO A 170 -22.68 -22.40 5.84
C PRO A 170 -21.76 -22.26 7.06
N ARG A 171 -20.83 -23.19 7.28
CA ARG A 171 -19.91 -23.15 8.43
C ARG A 171 -18.82 -22.08 8.28
N PHE A 172 -18.25 -21.92 7.10
CA PHE A 172 -17.20 -20.90 6.84
C PHE A 172 -17.81 -19.50 6.82
N ALA A 173 -18.99 -19.35 6.25
CA ALA A 173 -19.67 -18.05 6.18
C ALA A 173 -20.03 -17.52 7.57
N ALA A 174 -20.53 -18.35 8.48
CA ALA A 174 -20.88 -17.92 9.85
C ALA A 174 -19.65 -17.38 10.58
N ILE A 175 -18.56 -18.14 10.62
CA ILE A 175 -17.31 -17.75 11.29
C ILE A 175 -16.72 -16.46 10.67
N THR A 176 -16.68 -16.37 9.36
CA THR A 176 -16.14 -15.19 8.66
C THR A 176 -17.04 -13.97 8.84
N ARG A 177 -18.38 -14.18 8.85
CA ARG A 177 -19.36 -13.12 9.03
C ARG A 177 -19.29 -12.53 10.44
N ASP A 178 -19.07 -13.34 11.48
CA ASP A 178 -18.98 -12.87 12.88
C ASP A 178 -17.77 -11.95 13.11
N TYR A 179 -16.64 -12.20 12.45
CA TYR A 179 -15.42 -11.42 12.65
C TYR A 179 -15.25 -10.31 11.63
N PHE A 180 -15.37 -10.61 10.34
CA PHE A 180 -15.24 -9.60 9.29
C PHE A 180 -16.53 -8.77 9.11
N GLY A 181 -17.68 -9.28 9.55
CA GLY A 181 -18.91 -8.52 9.65
C GLY A 181 -18.78 -7.31 10.57
N THR A 182 -18.03 -7.44 11.67
CA THR A 182 -17.73 -6.32 12.58
C THR A 182 -16.86 -5.25 11.88
N VAL A 183 -15.89 -5.66 11.08
CA VAL A 183 -15.06 -4.75 10.28
C VAL A 183 -15.91 -4.10 9.18
N ALA A 184 -16.73 -4.87 8.48
CA ALA A 184 -17.64 -4.36 7.45
C ALA A 184 -18.68 -3.39 8.03
N GLN A 185 -19.23 -3.68 9.22
CA GLN A 185 -20.14 -2.77 9.94
C GLN A 185 -19.42 -1.48 10.35
N ALA A 186 -18.20 -1.56 10.90
CA ALA A 186 -17.42 -0.39 11.27
C ALA A 186 -17.13 0.50 10.05
N LEU A 187 -16.80 -0.10 8.91
CA LEU A 187 -16.62 0.59 7.64
C LEU A 187 -17.96 1.10 7.08
N GLY A 188 -19.05 0.35 7.24
CA GLY A 188 -20.40 0.74 6.85
C GLY A 188 -20.87 2.02 7.57
N VAL A 189 -20.61 2.12 8.87
CA VAL A 189 -20.89 3.34 9.65
C VAL A 189 -20.12 4.54 9.12
N LEU A 190 -18.89 4.34 8.64
CA LEU A 190 -18.08 5.37 7.99
C LEU A 190 -18.70 5.94 6.72
N PHE A 191 -19.29 5.07 5.92
CA PHE A 191 -19.95 5.45 4.66
C PHE A 191 -21.43 5.80 4.84
N GLY A 192 -21.91 5.87 6.10
CA GLY A 192 -23.27 6.32 6.43
C GLY A 192 -24.36 5.32 6.04
N SER A 193 -24.01 4.07 5.74
CA SER A 193 -24.99 3.04 5.34
C SER A 193 -24.99 1.87 6.33
N ARG A 194 -26.19 1.43 6.68
CA ARG A 194 -26.46 0.18 7.41
C ARG A 194 -26.97 -0.92 6.47
N ASP A 195 -26.83 -0.74 5.17
CA ASP A 195 -27.40 -1.62 4.16
C ASP A 195 -26.60 -2.92 4.03
N ILE A 196 -27.27 -4.05 3.92
CA ILE A 196 -26.71 -5.38 3.71
C ILE A 196 -25.90 -5.45 2.40
N HIS A 197 -26.31 -4.68 1.38
CA HIS A 197 -25.57 -4.56 0.11
C HIS A 197 -24.19 -3.93 0.29
N LEU A 198 -24.01 -3.04 1.27
CA LEU A 198 -22.71 -2.48 1.59
C LEU A 198 -21.77 -3.53 2.19
N ASP A 199 -22.30 -4.44 3.01
CA ASP A 199 -21.53 -5.53 3.60
C ASP A 199 -20.97 -6.46 2.53
N MET A 200 -21.75 -6.83 1.51
CA MET A 200 -21.29 -7.64 0.38
C MET A 200 -20.29 -6.89 -0.50
N ARG A 201 -20.49 -5.59 -0.70
CA ARG A 201 -19.56 -4.72 -1.42
C ARG A 201 -18.19 -4.67 -0.73
N LEU A 202 -18.20 -4.40 0.57
CA LEU A 202 -16.98 -4.33 1.38
C LEU A 202 -16.32 -5.69 1.53
N THR A 203 -17.10 -6.76 1.69
CA THR A 203 -16.57 -8.13 1.77
C THR A 203 -15.89 -8.51 0.46
N GLY A 204 -16.52 -8.29 -0.68
CA GLY A 204 -15.93 -8.52 -2.00
C GLY A 204 -14.66 -7.69 -2.23
N LEU A 205 -14.71 -6.41 -1.85
CA LEU A 205 -13.56 -5.52 -1.94
C LEU A 205 -12.40 -6.02 -1.06
N LEU A 206 -12.64 -6.30 0.21
CA LEU A 206 -11.61 -6.76 1.13
C LEU A 206 -11.04 -8.12 0.70
N SER A 207 -11.88 -9.06 0.27
CA SER A 207 -11.43 -10.36 -0.22
C SER A 207 -10.49 -10.25 -1.42
N PHE A 208 -10.82 -9.38 -2.37
CA PHE A 208 -9.95 -9.08 -3.51
C PHE A 208 -8.64 -8.41 -3.06
N LEU A 209 -8.72 -7.37 -2.23
CA LEU A 209 -7.57 -6.58 -1.80
C LEU A 209 -6.57 -7.43 -1.01
N TYR A 210 -7.04 -8.19 -0.01
CA TYR A 210 -6.17 -9.07 0.79
C TYR A 210 -5.54 -10.17 -0.07
N THR A 211 -6.35 -10.84 -0.87
CA THR A 211 -5.85 -11.91 -1.75
C THR A 211 -4.82 -11.39 -2.74
N TYR A 212 -5.12 -10.26 -3.41
CA TYR A 212 -4.20 -9.68 -4.39
C TYR A 212 -2.93 -9.15 -3.73
N HIS A 213 -3.03 -8.49 -2.58
CA HIS A 213 -1.90 -7.99 -1.81
C HIS A 213 -0.91 -9.11 -1.46
N TYR A 214 -1.40 -10.23 -0.89
CA TYR A 214 -0.56 -11.37 -0.55
C TYR A 214 0.03 -12.06 -1.77
N LEU A 215 -0.77 -12.32 -2.79
CA LEU A 215 -0.27 -12.94 -4.03
C LEU A 215 0.75 -12.06 -4.74
N ASN A 216 0.55 -10.75 -4.75
CA ASN A 216 1.50 -9.79 -5.33
C ASN A 216 2.87 -9.84 -4.62
N TRP A 217 2.89 -10.04 -3.30
CA TRP A 217 4.11 -10.27 -2.53
C TRP A 217 4.84 -11.54 -2.98
N PHE A 218 4.14 -12.68 -3.04
CA PHE A 218 4.74 -13.95 -3.42
C PHE A 218 5.23 -13.98 -4.87
N ILE A 219 4.47 -13.40 -5.80
CA ILE A 219 4.85 -13.31 -7.22
C ILE A 219 6.12 -12.46 -7.41
N LYS A 220 6.37 -11.49 -6.56
CA LYS A 220 7.56 -10.63 -6.62
C LYS A 220 8.79 -11.20 -5.90
N ALA A 221 8.77 -12.45 -5.47
CA ALA A 221 9.87 -13.07 -4.73
C ALA A 221 11.23 -12.91 -5.41
N GLU A 222 11.32 -13.09 -6.74
CA GLU A 222 12.55 -12.93 -7.51
C GLU A 222 13.02 -11.45 -7.60
N VAL A 223 12.08 -10.51 -7.69
CA VAL A 223 12.37 -9.07 -7.85
C VAL A 223 12.86 -8.47 -6.54
N ILE A 224 12.17 -8.75 -5.44
CA ILE A 224 12.49 -8.17 -4.12
C ILE A 224 13.42 -9.06 -3.30
N ARG A 225 13.66 -10.30 -3.75
CA ARG A 225 14.60 -11.26 -3.17
C ARG A 225 14.34 -11.57 -1.69
N TRP A 226 13.07 -11.64 -1.30
CA TRP A 226 12.70 -11.97 0.08
C TRP A 226 12.93 -13.45 0.43
N ALA A 227 13.02 -14.30 -0.59
CA ALA A 227 13.27 -15.73 -0.43
C ALA A 227 14.76 -16.09 -0.21
N ASP A 228 15.69 -15.15 -0.44
CA ASP A 228 17.13 -15.35 -0.28
C ASP A 228 17.54 -15.29 1.20
N ILE A 229 17.07 -16.26 1.99
CA ILE A 229 17.28 -16.33 3.44
C ILE A 229 17.83 -17.70 3.87
N PRO A 230 18.53 -17.79 5.03
CA PRO A 230 19.06 -19.05 5.55
C PRO A 230 17.96 -20.07 5.83
N ARG A 231 18.26 -21.38 5.65
CA ARG A 231 17.32 -22.49 5.91
C ARG A 231 16.68 -22.44 7.31
N ARG A 232 17.44 -22.03 8.33
CA ARG A 232 16.91 -21.88 9.69
C ARG A 232 15.77 -20.88 9.77
N ARG A 233 15.84 -19.79 9.02
CA ARG A 233 14.80 -18.78 8.99
C ARG A 233 13.56 -19.28 8.26
N TRP A 234 13.75 -20.07 7.18
CA TRP A 234 12.65 -20.78 6.52
C TRP A 234 11.90 -21.73 7.45
N LEU A 235 12.63 -22.46 8.31
CA LEU A 235 12.00 -23.31 9.33
C LEU A 235 11.16 -22.49 10.31
N VAL A 236 11.67 -21.37 10.81
CA VAL A 236 10.91 -20.47 11.71
C VAL A 236 9.66 -19.94 11.02
N ILE A 237 9.80 -19.42 9.79
CA ILE A 237 8.67 -18.91 9.00
C ILE A 237 7.62 -20.01 8.80
N GLY A 238 8.03 -21.17 8.33
CA GLY A 238 7.14 -22.30 8.11
C GLY A 238 6.44 -22.78 9.38
N THR A 239 7.18 -22.89 10.48
CA THR A 239 6.62 -23.31 11.78
C THR A 239 5.63 -22.28 12.32
N VAL A 240 5.98 -20.99 12.32
CA VAL A 240 5.08 -19.93 12.82
C VAL A 240 3.83 -19.84 11.95
N SER A 241 3.98 -19.88 10.63
CA SER A 241 2.84 -19.84 9.70
C SER A 241 1.91 -21.04 9.89
N ALA A 242 2.47 -22.26 9.93
CA ALA A 242 1.68 -23.49 10.11
C ALA A 242 1.01 -23.55 11.49
N ALA A 243 1.74 -23.15 12.55
CA ALA A 243 1.21 -23.12 13.91
C ALA A 243 0.08 -22.10 14.05
N SER A 244 0.23 -20.90 13.48
CA SER A 244 -0.81 -19.86 13.52
C SER A 244 -2.08 -20.30 12.78
N THR A 245 -1.90 -20.90 11.60
CA THR A 245 -3.02 -21.48 10.82
C THR A 245 -3.66 -22.65 11.56
N GLY A 246 -2.86 -23.57 12.09
CA GLY A 246 -3.36 -24.73 12.85
C GLY A 246 -4.10 -24.33 14.12
N LEU A 247 -3.59 -23.31 14.83
CA LEU A 247 -4.22 -22.78 16.02
C LEU A 247 -5.59 -22.16 15.73
N TYR A 248 -5.74 -21.47 14.61
CA TYR A 248 -7.02 -20.91 14.17
C TYR A 248 -8.08 -22.00 13.95
N PHE A 249 -7.70 -23.15 13.40
CA PHE A 249 -8.63 -24.28 13.23
C PHE A 249 -8.88 -25.07 14.53
N TYR A 250 -7.94 -25.03 15.48
CA TYR A 250 -8.09 -25.69 16.78
C TYR A 250 -8.92 -24.86 17.77
N ASP A 251 -8.56 -23.60 17.95
CA ASP A 251 -9.28 -22.62 18.77
C ASP A 251 -9.35 -21.31 18.00
N TYR A 252 -10.55 -21.00 17.56
CA TYR A 252 -10.78 -19.86 16.68
C TYR A 252 -10.41 -18.52 17.34
N ALA A 253 -10.81 -18.30 18.61
CA ALA A 253 -10.57 -17.01 19.29
C ALA A 253 -9.09 -16.78 19.53
N LEU A 254 -8.38 -17.80 20.02
CA LEU A 254 -6.94 -17.76 20.24
C LEU A 254 -6.18 -17.62 18.93
N GLY A 255 -6.54 -18.42 17.93
CA GLY A 255 -5.92 -18.38 16.61
C GLY A 255 -6.11 -17.04 15.92
N PHE A 256 -7.31 -16.45 15.99
CA PHE A 256 -7.57 -15.12 15.46
C PHE A 256 -6.72 -14.06 16.17
N GLY A 257 -6.60 -14.11 17.50
CA GLY A 257 -5.75 -13.20 18.28
C GLY A 257 -4.27 -13.27 17.85
N VAL A 258 -3.75 -14.47 17.64
CA VAL A 258 -2.37 -14.67 17.14
C VAL A 258 -2.21 -14.13 15.72
N LEU A 259 -3.16 -14.41 14.83
CA LEU A 259 -3.15 -13.90 13.46
C LEU A 259 -3.23 -12.38 13.43
N LEU A 260 -4.07 -11.78 14.28
CA LEU A 260 -4.20 -10.33 14.40
C LEU A 260 -2.90 -9.71 14.89
N ALA A 261 -2.26 -10.29 15.92
CA ALA A 261 -0.98 -9.80 16.44
C ALA A 261 0.13 -9.85 15.37
N LEU A 262 0.23 -10.94 14.61
CA LEU A 262 1.16 -11.06 13.50
C LEU A 262 0.85 -10.05 12.38
N SER A 263 -0.43 -9.91 12.05
CA SER A 263 -0.89 -8.96 11.04
C SER A 263 -0.56 -7.52 11.44
N LEU A 264 -0.83 -7.11 12.67
CA LEU A 264 -0.50 -5.77 13.14
C LEU A 264 1.02 -5.55 13.23
N ALA A 265 1.77 -6.56 13.65
CA ALA A 265 3.23 -6.45 13.74
C ALA A 265 3.85 -6.19 12.36
N HIS A 266 3.45 -6.91 11.30
CA HIS A 266 3.99 -6.68 9.95
C HIS A 266 3.59 -5.30 9.41
N VAL A 267 2.31 -4.90 9.53
CA VAL A 267 1.82 -3.60 9.08
C VAL A 267 2.59 -2.45 9.72
N VAL A 268 2.76 -2.51 11.05
CA VAL A 268 3.43 -1.46 11.80
C VAL A 268 4.93 -1.39 11.46
N LEU A 269 5.59 -2.54 11.29
CA LEU A 269 7.00 -2.59 10.87
C LEU A 269 7.20 -2.11 9.43
N GLU A 270 6.18 -2.15 8.58
CA GLU A 270 6.22 -1.62 7.22
C GLU A 270 6.02 -0.09 7.15
N PHE A 271 5.46 0.56 8.17
CA PHE A 271 5.19 2.01 8.13
C PHE A 271 6.40 2.89 7.76
N PRO A 272 7.64 2.64 8.20
CA PRO A 272 8.79 3.39 7.70
C PRO A 272 9.00 3.25 6.18
N LEU A 273 8.79 2.05 5.62
CA LEU A 273 8.86 1.81 4.19
C LEU A 273 7.73 2.54 3.45
N ASN A 274 6.52 2.51 3.99
CA ASN A 274 5.36 3.20 3.46
C ASN A 274 5.58 4.72 3.40
N ALA A 275 6.12 5.31 4.48
CA ALA A 275 6.49 6.72 4.52
C ALA A 275 7.56 7.07 3.46
N LEU A 276 8.55 6.19 3.29
CA LEU A 276 9.57 6.33 2.26
C LEU A 276 8.96 6.28 0.85
N ALA A 277 8.03 5.37 0.61
CA ALA A 277 7.35 5.22 -0.68
C ALA A 277 6.48 6.45 -1.02
N VAL A 278 5.73 6.98 -0.06
CA VAL A 278 4.94 8.21 -0.21
C VAL A 278 5.85 9.40 -0.56
N ARG A 279 6.97 9.56 0.14
CA ARG A 279 7.95 10.60 -0.16
C ARG A 279 8.50 10.48 -1.59
N GLN A 280 8.89 9.27 -2.00
CA GLN A 280 9.41 9.03 -3.34
C GLN A 280 8.38 9.27 -4.45
N LEU A 281 7.11 8.96 -4.18
CA LEU A 281 6.02 9.27 -5.10
C LEU A 281 5.85 10.79 -5.24
N GLY A 282 5.87 11.53 -4.11
CA GLY A 282 5.81 13.00 -4.12
C GLY A 282 6.96 13.63 -4.91
N GLU A 283 8.19 13.16 -4.72
CA GLU A 283 9.37 13.59 -5.48
C GLU A 283 9.23 13.28 -6.99
N ALA A 284 8.70 12.11 -7.33
CA ALA A 284 8.48 11.68 -8.70
C ALA A 284 7.45 12.57 -9.42
N VAL A 285 6.33 12.86 -8.77
CA VAL A 285 5.28 13.74 -9.28
C VAL A 285 5.82 15.16 -9.43
N GLY A 286 6.51 15.69 -8.41
CA GLY A 286 7.10 17.02 -8.45
C GLY A 286 8.10 17.20 -9.60
N ASN A 287 9.00 16.24 -9.80
CA ASN A 287 9.96 16.26 -10.90
C ASN A 287 9.28 16.10 -12.27
N GLY A 288 8.22 15.29 -12.36
CA GLY A 288 7.42 15.14 -13.57
C GLY A 288 6.71 16.44 -13.96
N LEU A 289 6.08 17.10 -13.02
CA LEU A 289 5.44 18.41 -13.23
C LEU A 289 6.44 19.48 -13.65
N MET A 290 7.62 19.54 -13.00
CA MET A 290 8.67 20.49 -13.35
C MET A 290 9.17 20.25 -14.78
N THR A 291 9.33 19.01 -15.20
CA THR A 291 9.74 18.65 -16.57
C THR A 291 8.70 19.04 -17.60
N LEU A 292 7.40 18.94 -17.29
CA LEU A 292 6.32 19.38 -18.16
C LEU A 292 6.25 20.92 -18.29
N MET A 293 6.49 21.65 -17.19
CA MET A 293 6.51 23.10 -17.18
C MET A 293 7.71 23.70 -17.95
N ILE A 294 8.86 23.02 -17.94
CA ILE A 294 10.10 23.49 -18.59
C ILE A 294 10.13 23.16 -20.10
N ARG A 295 9.40 22.15 -20.58
CA ARG A 295 9.37 21.72 -21.99
C ARG A 295 8.82 22.74 -23.01
N PRO A 296 7.87 23.66 -22.76
CA PRO A 296 7.30 24.50 -23.81
C PRO A 296 8.30 25.51 -24.43
N HIS A 297 9.38 25.87 -23.76
CA HIS A 297 10.31 26.88 -24.30
C HIS A 297 11.39 26.36 -25.25
N ARG A 298 11.79 25.08 -25.16
CA ARG A 298 12.85 24.52 -26.01
C ARG A 298 12.41 24.10 -27.41
N SER A 299 11.14 23.72 -27.59
CA SER A 299 10.61 23.35 -28.92
C SER A 299 10.43 24.55 -29.85
N ARG A 300 10.00 25.71 -29.32
CA ARG A 300 9.89 26.96 -30.11
C ARG A 300 11.28 27.51 -30.51
N ALA A 301 12.27 27.42 -29.65
CA ALA A 301 13.61 27.86 -29.96
C ALA A 301 14.29 27.01 -31.07
N ARG A 302 14.05 25.70 -31.08
CA ARG A 302 14.56 24.80 -32.14
C ARG A 302 13.85 25.00 -33.48
N LEU A 303 12.55 25.24 -33.50
CA LEU A 303 11.79 25.55 -34.72
C LEU A 303 12.22 26.89 -35.31
N ASN A 304 12.46 27.91 -34.47
CA ASN A 304 12.95 29.22 -34.94
C ASN A 304 14.41 29.15 -35.42
N ALA A 305 15.27 28.31 -34.80
CA ALA A 305 16.64 28.10 -35.27
C ALA A 305 16.70 27.34 -36.61
N ALA A 306 15.84 26.35 -36.79
CA ALA A 306 15.71 25.61 -38.06
C ALA A 306 15.20 26.49 -39.20
N SER A 307 14.21 27.36 -38.94
CA SER A 307 13.67 28.30 -39.95
C SER A 307 14.68 29.37 -40.34
N SER A 308 15.52 29.85 -39.40
CA SER A 308 16.58 30.85 -39.68
C SER A 308 17.75 30.26 -40.47
N SER A 309 18.10 29.00 -40.24
CA SER A 309 19.16 28.30 -40.98
C SER A 309 18.71 27.94 -42.42
N ALA A 310 17.43 27.59 -42.62
CA ALA A 310 16.87 27.38 -43.95
C ALA A 310 16.85 28.67 -44.79
N ARG A 311 16.50 29.81 -44.17
CA ARG A 311 16.54 31.12 -44.87
C ARG A 311 17.96 31.58 -45.21
N ARG A 312 19.00 31.20 -44.46
CA ARG A 312 20.41 31.51 -44.82
C ARG A 312 20.94 30.68 -46.00
N ARG A 313 20.44 29.45 -46.19
CA ARG A 313 20.83 28.59 -47.34
C ARG A 313 20.13 28.97 -48.63
N ALA A 314 19.02 29.71 -48.62
CA ALA A 314 18.25 30.16 -49.79
C ALA A 314 18.71 31.50 -50.37
N ARG A 315 19.80 32.11 -49.88
CA ARG A 315 20.34 33.36 -50.45
C ARG A 315 21.19 33.05 -51.66
N PRO A 316 20.82 33.43 -52.88
CA PRO A 316 21.63 33.18 -54.10
C PRO A 316 22.99 33.91 -53.99
N SER A 317 24.07 33.21 -54.35
CA SER A 317 25.41 33.75 -54.44
C SER A 317 25.41 34.83 -55.52
N ARG A 318 25.86 36.02 -55.16
CA ARG A 318 26.04 37.16 -56.09
C ARG A 318 27.14 36.75 -57.08
N PRO A 319 26.95 36.95 -58.42
CA PRO A 319 27.98 36.64 -59.40
C PRO A 319 29.18 37.58 -59.23
N ASP A 320 30.38 36.99 -59.26
CA ASP A 320 31.68 37.69 -59.26
C ASP A 320 31.80 38.57 -60.48
N ARG A 321 32.05 39.88 -60.29
CA ARG A 321 32.40 40.77 -61.36
C ARG A 321 33.83 40.48 -61.79
N ALA A 322 33.97 39.97 -63.04
CA ALA A 322 35.24 39.80 -63.72
C ALA A 322 36.02 41.12 -63.70
N ARG A 323 37.29 41.06 -63.17
CA ARG A 323 38.32 42.10 -63.38
C ARG A 323 38.85 41.95 -64.79
N GLN A 324 38.72 42.96 -65.61
CA GLN A 324 39.49 43.11 -66.87
C GLN A 324 40.94 43.50 -66.60
N PRO A 325 41.89 42.99 -67.36
CA PRO A 325 43.33 43.37 -67.25
C PRO A 325 43.64 44.63 -68.04
N ARG A 326 44.50 45.44 -67.41
CA ARG A 326 45.42 46.34 -68.17
C ARG A 326 46.84 45.97 -67.86
#